data_32890dafa4cb289f6878ddcd5d88feb9
#
_entry.id   32890dafa4cb289f6878ddcd5d88feb9
#
_cell.length_a   1.000
_cell.length_b   1.000
_cell.length_c   1.000
_cell.angle_alpha   90.00
_cell.angle_beta   90.00
_cell.angle_gamma   90.00
#
_symmetry.space_group_name_H-M   'P 1'
#
loop_
_entity.id
_entity.type
_entity.pdbx_description
1 polymer ?
#
loop_
_entity_poly.entity_id
_entity_poly.type
_entity_poly.pdbx_seq_one_letter_code
_entity_poly.pdbx_strand_id
1 'polypeptide(L)'
;MNLAAQTVRPPASSYEELLAGEHTAELTMGQASLPVGAVDVAGLLPDPSPDNSWTRLVHEIDPVELLEVQLINVTAPFLLLGRLRPLLVRSPCPRRYVVNVSAAEGQFGREYKGSEHPHTNMAKAALNMLTLTSAVELAATGVYLTSVDPGWFSDQHPDPDRRRRAAAGFRPPLDAVDAAARVYDPIVRGEAGDPPYGCLLKDYRVAPW
;
A
#
# COMPACT_ATOMS: atom_id res chain seq x y z
N MET A 1 5.80 3.97 -0.26
CA MET A 1 6.14 3.17 0.91
C MET A 1 5.08 3.35 1.98
N ASN A 2 3.91 2.73 1.84
CA ASN A 2 2.79 2.91 2.78
C ASN A 2 1.85 1.70 2.86
N LEU A 3 2.37 0.48 2.65
CA LEU A 3 1.56 -0.72 2.91
C LEU A 3 1.37 -0.98 4.41
N ALA A 4 2.33 -0.58 5.24
CA ALA A 4 2.29 -0.82 6.68
C ALA A 4 1.30 0.08 7.46
N ALA A 5 0.94 1.24 6.91
CA ALA A 5 0.03 2.17 7.60
C ALA A 5 -1.45 1.75 7.57
N GLN A 6 -1.79 0.68 6.85
CA GLN A 6 -3.19 0.29 6.65
C GLN A 6 -3.73 -0.68 7.69
N THR A 7 -2.86 -1.33 8.46
CA THR A 7 -3.27 -2.48 9.29
C THR A 7 -3.12 -2.27 10.78
N VAL A 8 -2.47 -1.21 11.22
CA VAL A 8 -2.27 -0.96 12.64
C VAL A 8 -2.88 0.38 13.00
N ARG A 9 -4.19 0.39 13.18
CA ARG A 9 -4.89 1.53 13.74
C ARG A 9 -5.24 1.27 15.20
N PRO A 10 -4.88 2.21 16.11
CA PRO A 10 -5.41 2.20 17.47
C PRO A 10 -6.94 2.34 17.46
N PRO A 11 -7.65 1.90 18.51
CA PRO A 11 -9.08 2.10 18.66
C PRO A 11 -9.48 3.58 18.46
N ALA A 12 -10.70 3.83 17.97
CA ALA A 12 -11.21 5.18 17.68
C ALA A 12 -11.11 6.16 18.87
N SER A 13 -11.17 5.65 20.10
CA SER A 13 -10.98 6.41 21.34
C SER A 13 -9.58 7.03 21.48
N SER A 14 -8.58 6.52 20.76
CA SER A 14 -7.20 7.04 20.81
C SER A 14 -6.91 8.10 19.74
N TYR A 15 -7.89 8.44 18.90
CA TYR A 15 -7.68 9.40 17.83
C TYR A 15 -7.61 10.85 18.36
N GLU A 16 -8.42 11.19 19.34
CA GLU A 16 -8.33 12.50 20.03
C GLU A 16 -6.99 12.64 20.79
N GLU A 17 -6.50 11.56 21.37
CA GLU A 17 -5.19 11.47 22.03
C GLU A 17 -4.03 11.62 21.01
N LEU A 18 -4.16 11.03 19.81
CA LEU A 18 -3.21 11.22 18.71
C LEU A 18 -3.10 12.68 18.27
N LEU A 19 -4.22 13.38 18.18
CA LEU A 19 -4.25 14.81 17.85
C LEU A 19 -3.71 15.67 18.98
N ALA A 20 -3.80 15.21 20.24
CA ALA A 20 -3.23 15.86 21.41
C ALA A 20 -1.72 15.62 21.60
N GLY A 21 -1.08 14.78 20.78
CA GLY A 21 0.35 14.48 20.84
C GLY A 21 0.74 13.46 21.92
N GLU A 22 -0.23 12.88 22.63
CA GLU A 22 0.03 11.93 23.72
C GLU A 22 0.31 10.51 23.20
N HIS A 23 -0.08 10.21 21.97
CA HIS A 23 -0.04 8.86 21.39
C HIS A 23 1.35 8.39 20.94
N THR A 24 2.30 9.30 20.75
CA THR A 24 3.68 8.93 20.39
C THR A 24 4.36 8.09 21.48
N ALA A 25 3.97 8.30 22.72
CA ALA A 25 4.51 7.55 23.87
C ALA A 25 3.91 6.12 23.96
N GLU A 26 2.63 5.96 23.65
CA GLU A 26 1.98 4.63 23.68
C GLU A 26 2.39 3.75 22.48
N LEU A 27 2.52 4.32 21.28
CA LEU A 27 3.08 3.61 20.14
C LEU A 27 4.53 3.16 20.39
N THR A 28 5.32 3.99 21.08
CA THR A 28 6.70 3.66 21.44
C THR A 28 6.74 2.62 22.57
N MET A 29 5.82 2.70 23.54
CA MET A 29 5.73 1.73 24.64
C MET A 29 5.18 0.37 24.17
N GLY A 30 4.21 0.35 23.26
CA GLY A 30 3.73 -0.88 22.64
C GLY A 30 4.81 -1.60 21.83
N GLN A 31 5.68 -0.88 21.15
CA GLN A 31 6.84 -1.44 20.45
C GLN A 31 7.93 -1.96 21.42
N ALA A 32 8.13 -1.32 22.56
CA ALA A 32 9.12 -1.73 23.56
C ALA A 32 8.73 -3.04 24.29
N SER A 33 7.45 -3.40 24.27
CA SER A 33 6.94 -4.62 24.95
C SER A 33 7.00 -5.86 24.08
N LEU A 34 7.27 -5.74 22.77
CA LEU A 34 7.36 -6.89 21.90
C LEU A 34 8.72 -7.58 22.02
N PRO A 35 8.75 -8.92 22.09
CA PRO A 35 10.00 -9.67 22.13
C PRO A 35 10.88 -9.36 20.92
N VAL A 36 12.19 -9.33 21.11
CA VAL A 36 13.15 -9.26 20.00
C VAL A 36 12.90 -10.42 19.06
N GLY A 37 12.64 -10.14 17.78
CA GLY A 37 12.29 -11.15 16.78
C GLY A 37 10.77 -11.38 16.59
N ALA A 38 9.91 -10.58 17.22
CA ALA A 38 8.44 -10.67 17.04
C ALA A 38 7.94 -10.04 15.73
N VAL A 39 8.83 -9.87 14.75
CA VAL A 39 8.44 -9.42 13.39
C VAL A 39 8.09 -10.60 12.50
N ASP A 40 7.19 -10.39 11.55
CA ASP A 40 6.86 -11.40 10.54
C ASP A 40 7.97 -11.49 9.46
N VAL A 41 7.77 -12.36 8.47
CA VAL A 41 8.72 -12.54 7.35
C VAL A 41 8.92 -11.28 6.50
N ALA A 42 7.98 -10.34 6.55
CA ALA A 42 8.08 -9.04 5.88
C ALA A 42 8.70 -7.95 6.78
N GLY A 43 9.11 -8.28 8.01
CA GLY A 43 9.65 -7.34 8.98
C GLY A 43 8.59 -6.45 9.65
N LEU A 44 7.31 -6.82 9.56
CA LEU A 44 6.20 -6.09 10.18
C LEU A 44 5.94 -6.58 11.60
N LEU A 45 5.57 -5.64 12.47
CA LEU A 45 5.11 -5.97 13.82
C LEU A 45 3.74 -6.66 13.75
N PRO A 46 3.50 -7.70 14.56
CA PRO A 46 2.19 -8.32 14.67
C PRO A 46 1.15 -7.33 15.19
N ASP A 47 -0.05 -7.37 14.64
CA ASP A 47 -1.21 -6.65 15.19
C ASP A 47 -1.85 -7.53 16.28
N PRO A 48 -1.71 -7.19 17.60
CA PRO A 48 -2.23 -7.99 18.68
C PRO A 48 -3.75 -7.89 18.85
N SER A 49 -4.41 -7.02 18.09
CA SER A 49 -5.86 -6.84 18.14
C SER A 49 -6.59 -8.14 17.80
N PRO A 50 -7.76 -8.41 18.39
CA PRO A 50 -8.56 -9.59 18.04
C PRO A 50 -9.15 -9.52 16.64
N ASP A 51 -9.35 -8.31 16.12
CA ASP A 51 -9.83 -8.00 14.77
C ASP A 51 -9.15 -6.73 14.26
N ASN A 52 -9.15 -6.56 12.94
CA ASN A 52 -8.72 -5.30 12.30
C ASN A 52 -9.52 -5.06 11.02
N SER A 53 -9.29 -3.91 10.39
CA SER A 53 -10.02 -3.49 9.19
C SER A 53 -9.81 -4.40 7.98
N TRP A 54 -8.78 -5.24 7.99
CA TRP A 54 -8.53 -6.21 6.91
C TRP A 54 -9.60 -7.29 6.83
N THR A 55 -10.26 -7.61 7.95
CA THR A 55 -11.31 -8.63 8.03
C THR A 55 -12.73 -8.07 8.10
N ARG A 56 -12.88 -6.73 8.14
CA ARG A 56 -14.17 -6.07 8.35
C ARG A 56 -14.97 -5.88 7.06
N LEU A 57 -16.28 -6.01 7.21
CA LEU A 57 -17.29 -5.74 6.17
C LEU A 57 -17.64 -4.25 6.11
N VAL A 58 -18.36 -3.85 5.06
CA VAL A 58 -18.67 -2.42 4.79
C VAL A 58 -19.36 -1.69 5.95
N HIS A 59 -20.22 -2.37 6.71
CA HIS A 59 -20.96 -1.77 7.83
C HIS A 59 -20.17 -1.78 9.15
N GLU A 60 -18.99 -2.41 9.18
CA GLU A 60 -18.12 -2.50 10.35
C GLU A 60 -16.93 -1.53 10.28
N ILE A 61 -16.75 -0.87 9.14
CA ILE A 61 -15.66 0.09 8.95
C ILE A 61 -16.01 1.40 9.65
N ASP A 62 -15.13 1.83 10.54
CA ASP A 62 -15.24 3.13 11.18
C ASP A 62 -15.10 4.26 10.14
N PRO A 63 -15.98 5.28 10.15
CA PRO A 63 -15.89 6.41 9.20
C PRO A 63 -14.57 7.16 9.25
N VAL A 64 -13.92 7.27 10.40
CA VAL A 64 -12.63 7.94 10.54
C VAL A 64 -11.55 7.11 9.86
N GLU A 65 -11.54 5.80 10.05
CA GLU A 65 -10.63 4.89 9.38
C GLU A 65 -10.81 4.94 7.84
N LEU A 66 -12.04 4.96 7.35
CA LEU A 66 -12.33 5.18 5.93
C LEU A 66 -11.64 6.45 5.41
N LEU A 67 -11.79 7.58 6.13
CA LEU A 67 -11.19 8.86 5.75
C LEU A 67 -9.66 8.82 5.81
N GLU A 68 -9.07 8.17 6.81
CA GLU A 68 -7.61 8.00 6.91
C GLU A 68 -7.05 7.17 5.76
N VAL A 69 -7.69 6.07 5.43
CA VAL A 69 -7.29 5.22 4.30
C VAL A 69 -7.35 6.00 2.99
N GLN A 70 -8.40 6.81 2.77
CA GLN A 70 -8.50 7.70 1.61
C GLN A 70 -7.43 8.78 1.63
N LEU A 71 -7.18 9.40 2.78
CA LEU A 71 -6.14 10.43 2.92
C LEU A 71 -4.76 9.87 2.58
N ILE A 72 -4.40 8.72 3.14
CA ILE A 72 -3.05 8.14 3.02
C ILE A 72 -2.84 7.53 1.62
N ASN A 73 -3.82 6.80 1.10
CA ASN A 73 -3.62 6.02 -0.13
C ASN A 73 -4.05 6.73 -1.41
N VAL A 74 -4.84 7.80 -1.31
CA VAL A 74 -5.37 8.53 -2.49
C VAL A 74 -4.95 9.98 -2.45
N THR A 75 -5.35 10.71 -1.41
CA THR A 75 -5.15 12.17 -1.32
C THR A 75 -3.67 12.52 -1.23
N ALA A 76 -2.90 11.84 -0.37
CA ALA A 76 -1.49 12.10 -0.21
C ALA A 76 -0.69 11.80 -1.50
N PRO A 77 -0.84 10.67 -2.19
CA PRO A 77 -0.21 10.44 -3.49
C PRO A 77 -0.58 11.49 -4.54
N PHE A 78 -1.85 11.90 -4.61
CA PHE A 78 -2.30 12.95 -5.51
C PHE A 78 -1.59 14.28 -5.23
N LEU A 79 -1.56 14.72 -3.96
CA LEU A 79 -0.91 15.95 -3.55
C LEU A 79 0.60 15.90 -3.77
N LEU A 80 1.25 14.78 -3.43
CA LEU A 80 2.69 14.59 -3.64
C LEU A 80 3.05 14.66 -5.12
N LEU A 81 2.29 13.98 -5.97
CA LEU A 81 2.51 14.03 -7.42
C LEU A 81 2.42 15.47 -7.94
N GLY A 82 1.35 16.19 -7.58
CA GLY A 82 1.17 17.57 -8.01
C GLY A 82 2.26 18.51 -7.48
N ARG A 83 2.65 18.39 -6.21
CA ARG A 83 3.65 19.25 -5.58
C ARG A 83 5.08 18.94 -6.01
N LEU A 84 5.40 17.67 -6.28
CA LEU A 84 6.73 17.25 -6.71
C LEU A 84 6.94 17.39 -8.23
N ARG A 85 5.86 17.48 -9.03
CA ARG A 85 5.93 17.61 -10.49
C ARG A 85 6.94 18.68 -10.95
N PRO A 86 6.94 19.93 -10.43
CA PRO A 86 7.91 20.94 -10.88
C PRO A 86 9.37 20.55 -10.61
N LEU A 87 9.64 19.80 -9.53
CA LEU A 87 10.98 19.30 -9.23
C LEU A 87 11.36 18.16 -10.18
N LEU A 88 10.45 17.22 -10.43
CA LEU A 88 10.64 16.14 -11.38
C LEU A 88 10.95 16.68 -12.78
N VAL A 89 10.17 17.63 -13.27
CA VAL A 89 10.35 18.22 -14.61
C VAL A 89 11.68 18.97 -14.72
N ARG A 90 12.15 19.64 -13.67
CA ARG A 90 13.44 20.34 -13.66
C ARG A 90 14.66 19.44 -13.46
N SER A 91 14.46 18.19 -13.10
CA SER A 91 15.56 17.24 -12.95
C SER A 91 16.36 17.10 -14.24
N PRO A 92 17.72 17.08 -14.19
CA PRO A 92 18.55 16.89 -15.37
C PRO A 92 18.51 15.45 -15.93
N CYS A 93 17.95 14.51 -15.18
CA CYS A 93 17.81 13.13 -15.62
C CYS A 93 16.84 13.08 -16.82
N PRO A 94 17.15 12.32 -17.87
CA PRO A 94 16.29 12.21 -19.05
C PRO A 94 14.98 11.48 -18.75
N ARG A 95 14.97 10.60 -17.75
CA ARG A 95 13.80 9.86 -17.30
C ARG A 95 13.62 10.03 -15.78
N ARG A 96 12.41 10.18 -15.36
CA ARG A 96 12.01 10.26 -13.95
C ARG A 96 10.84 9.33 -13.73
N TYR A 97 10.79 8.67 -12.60
CA TYR A 97 9.83 7.61 -12.33
C TYR A 97 9.02 7.94 -11.08
N VAL A 98 7.73 7.68 -11.17
CA VAL A 98 6.82 7.67 -10.03
C VAL A 98 6.11 6.33 -10.04
N VAL A 99 6.26 5.57 -8.95
CA VAL A 99 5.65 4.26 -8.83
C VAL A 99 4.62 4.29 -7.70
N ASN A 100 3.36 4.17 -8.07
CA ASN A 100 2.26 4.00 -7.14
C ASN A 100 2.17 2.53 -6.73
N VAL A 101 2.42 2.23 -5.46
CA VAL A 101 2.26 0.88 -4.93
C VAL A 101 0.78 0.60 -4.75
N SER A 102 0.21 -0.10 -5.71
CA SER A 102 -1.16 -0.58 -5.73
C SER A 102 -1.25 -1.99 -5.13
N ALA A 103 -2.29 -2.70 -5.45
CA ALA A 103 -2.51 -4.08 -5.02
C ALA A 103 -3.65 -4.72 -5.84
N ALA A 104 -3.79 -6.03 -5.70
CA ALA A 104 -4.91 -6.79 -6.23
C ALA A 104 -6.28 -6.22 -5.79
N GLU A 105 -6.33 -5.56 -4.64
CA GLU A 105 -7.48 -4.87 -4.06
C GLU A 105 -8.03 -3.78 -4.98
N GLY A 106 -7.18 -3.11 -5.74
CA GLY A 106 -7.56 -2.08 -6.71
C GLY A 106 -8.04 -2.58 -8.07
N GLN A 107 -7.99 -3.89 -8.34
CA GLN A 107 -8.40 -4.46 -9.62
C GLN A 107 -9.88 -4.83 -9.64
N PHE A 108 -10.62 -4.45 -10.70
CA PHE A 108 -12.03 -4.80 -10.89
C PHE A 108 -12.21 -6.19 -11.52
N GLY A 109 -11.31 -6.60 -12.41
CA GLY A 109 -11.43 -7.79 -13.25
C GLY A 109 -10.94 -9.10 -12.62
N ARG A 110 -10.83 -9.20 -11.28
CA ARG A 110 -10.43 -10.45 -10.62
C ARG A 110 -11.58 -11.44 -10.57
N GLU A 111 -11.27 -12.74 -10.78
CA GLU A 111 -12.24 -13.83 -10.65
C GLU A 111 -12.89 -13.91 -9.27
N TYR A 112 -12.12 -13.61 -8.23
CA TYR A 112 -12.61 -13.57 -6.86
C TYR A 112 -12.26 -12.24 -6.19
N LYS A 113 -13.28 -11.62 -5.60
CA LYS A 113 -13.15 -10.46 -4.74
C LYS A 113 -14.04 -10.66 -3.53
N GLY A 114 -13.41 -10.82 -2.37
CA GLY A 114 -14.11 -10.96 -1.10
C GLY A 114 -14.88 -9.69 -0.71
N SER A 115 -15.73 -9.81 0.31
CA SER A 115 -16.52 -8.69 0.86
C SER A 115 -15.75 -7.87 1.90
N GLU A 116 -14.59 -8.33 2.33
CA GLU A 116 -13.78 -7.71 3.38
C GLU A 116 -13.00 -6.48 2.87
N HIS A 117 -12.58 -5.61 3.78
CA HIS A 117 -11.78 -4.40 3.57
C HIS A 117 -12.20 -3.53 2.36
N PRO A 118 -13.51 -3.22 2.17
CA PRO A 118 -13.98 -2.50 0.97
C PRO A 118 -13.37 -1.11 0.82
N HIS A 119 -13.08 -0.42 1.92
CA HIS A 119 -12.44 0.90 1.95
C HIS A 119 -11.02 0.88 1.37
N THR A 120 -10.24 -0.18 1.64
CA THR A 120 -8.91 -0.39 1.05
C THR A 120 -9.03 -0.69 -0.45
N ASN A 121 -9.97 -1.55 -0.85
CA ASN A 121 -10.25 -1.82 -2.25
C ASN A 121 -10.56 -0.53 -3.03
N MET A 122 -11.44 0.32 -2.47
CA MET A 122 -11.79 1.63 -3.05
C MET A 122 -10.55 2.54 -3.19
N ALA A 123 -9.72 2.61 -2.16
CA ALA A 123 -8.54 3.47 -2.17
C ALA A 123 -7.52 3.02 -3.22
N LYS A 124 -7.27 1.72 -3.36
CA LYS A 124 -6.36 1.19 -4.38
C LYS A 124 -6.91 1.35 -5.80
N ALA A 125 -8.22 1.22 -6.00
CA ALA A 125 -8.86 1.54 -7.28
C ALA A 125 -8.73 3.03 -7.64
N ALA A 126 -8.91 3.93 -6.67
CA ALA A 126 -8.72 5.37 -6.87
C ALA A 126 -7.26 5.70 -7.22
N LEU A 127 -6.27 5.07 -6.56
CA LEU A 127 -4.86 5.22 -6.88
C LEU A 127 -4.53 4.73 -8.30
N ASN A 128 -5.13 3.63 -8.74
CA ASN A 128 -5.02 3.14 -10.10
C ASN A 128 -5.60 4.13 -11.11
N MET A 129 -6.76 4.72 -10.81
CA MET A 129 -7.38 5.75 -11.64
C MET A 129 -6.51 7.01 -11.75
N LEU A 130 -5.87 7.44 -10.65
CA LEU A 130 -4.90 8.54 -10.68
C LEU A 130 -3.76 8.24 -11.65
N THR A 131 -3.21 7.02 -11.61
CA THR A 131 -2.15 6.59 -12.54
C THR A 131 -2.63 6.62 -13.99
N LEU A 132 -3.77 5.99 -14.27
CA LEU A 132 -4.32 5.91 -15.62
C LEU A 132 -4.55 7.31 -16.24
N THR A 133 -5.11 8.22 -15.46
CA THR A 133 -5.52 9.53 -15.95
C THR A 133 -4.39 10.55 -16.06
N SER A 134 -3.32 10.41 -15.25
CA SER A 134 -2.24 11.42 -15.19
C SER A 134 -0.99 11.01 -15.99
N ALA A 135 -0.83 9.76 -16.34
CA ALA A 135 0.43 9.23 -16.86
C ALA A 135 0.81 9.80 -18.23
N VAL A 136 -0.15 10.02 -19.13
CA VAL A 136 0.13 10.50 -20.50
C VAL A 136 0.69 11.93 -20.48
N GLU A 137 0.08 12.82 -19.69
CA GLU A 137 0.58 14.21 -19.54
C GLU A 137 1.96 14.25 -18.91
N LEU A 138 2.20 13.42 -17.90
CA LEU A 138 3.49 13.33 -17.23
C LEU A 138 4.57 12.76 -18.15
N ALA A 139 4.28 11.71 -18.93
CA ALA A 139 5.21 11.09 -19.86
C ALA A 139 5.68 12.08 -20.94
N ALA A 140 4.80 13.00 -21.38
CA ALA A 140 5.18 14.08 -22.31
C ALA A 140 6.27 15.01 -21.75
N THR A 141 6.45 15.03 -20.43
CA THR A 141 7.52 15.78 -19.76
C THR A 141 8.67 14.88 -19.28
N GLY A 142 8.68 13.60 -19.66
CA GLY A 142 9.70 12.62 -19.27
C GLY A 142 9.54 12.08 -17.83
N VAL A 143 8.35 12.19 -17.26
CA VAL A 143 7.99 11.61 -15.96
C VAL A 143 7.07 10.40 -16.18
N TYR A 144 7.54 9.22 -15.86
CA TYR A 144 6.83 7.96 -16.12
C TYR A 144 6.12 7.48 -14.85
N LEU A 145 4.80 7.56 -14.86
CA LEU A 145 3.93 7.18 -13.74
C LEU A 145 3.34 5.79 -13.99
N THR A 146 3.54 4.87 -13.04
CA THR A 146 3.10 3.47 -13.15
C THR A 146 2.47 3.03 -11.82
N SER A 147 1.45 2.17 -11.86
CA SER A 147 0.99 1.41 -10.70
C SER A 147 1.62 0.03 -10.68
N VAL A 148 2.00 -0.46 -9.49
CA VAL A 148 2.56 -1.80 -9.31
C VAL A 148 1.81 -2.53 -8.20
N ASP A 149 1.35 -3.74 -8.49
CA ASP A 149 0.95 -4.72 -7.48
C ASP A 149 2.20 -5.52 -7.07
N PRO A 150 2.71 -5.34 -5.83
CA PRO A 150 3.91 -6.03 -5.37
C PRO A 150 3.68 -7.51 -5.11
N GLY A 151 2.43 -7.98 -5.19
CA GLY A 151 2.05 -9.35 -4.85
C GLY A 151 1.86 -9.57 -3.35
N TRP A 152 1.59 -10.82 -2.99
CA TRP A 152 1.27 -11.18 -1.61
C TRP A 152 2.53 -11.60 -0.85
N PHE A 153 3.13 -10.69 -0.08
CA PHE A 153 4.37 -10.89 0.67
C PHE A 153 4.21 -10.80 2.19
N SER A 154 3.02 -10.43 2.68
CA SER A 154 2.71 -10.36 4.11
C SER A 154 1.27 -10.79 4.39
N ASP A 155 1.01 -11.30 5.59
CA ASP A 155 -0.35 -11.62 6.05
C ASP A 155 -0.86 -10.46 6.94
N GLN A 156 -1.89 -9.77 6.47
CA GLN A 156 -2.46 -8.57 7.10
C GLN A 156 -3.54 -8.88 8.15
N HIS A 157 -3.84 -10.15 8.37
CA HIS A 157 -4.81 -10.55 9.39
C HIS A 157 -4.30 -10.24 10.81
N PRO A 158 -5.22 -10.08 11.78
CA PRO A 158 -4.88 -10.02 13.19
C PRO A 158 -3.98 -11.18 13.62
N ASP A 159 -3.09 -10.95 14.60
CA ASP A 159 -2.09 -11.96 15.01
C ASP A 159 -2.71 -13.30 15.42
N PRO A 160 -3.85 -13.39 16.14
CA PRO A 160 -4.47 -14.67 16.44
C PRO A 160 -4.84 -15.47 15.18
N ASP A 161 -5.38 -14.81 14.17
CA ASP A 161 -5.75 -15.43 12.90
C ASP A 161 -4.52 -15.81 12.08
N ARG A 162 -3.53 -14.94 12.03
CA ARG A 162 -2.26 -15.19 11.37
C ARG A 162 -1.56 -16.42 11.94
N ARG A 163 -1.52 -16.57 13.28
CA ARG A 163 -0.94 -17.75 13.94
C ARG A 163 -1.73 -19.02 13.61
N ARG A 164 -3.07 -18.94 13.62
CA ARG A 164 -3.93 -20.07 13.25
C ARG A 164 -3.68 -20.52 11.81
N ARG A 165 -3.61 -19.57 10.87
CA ARG A 165 -3.33 -19.83 9.46
C ARG A 165 -1.93 -20.41 9.27
N ALA A 166 -0.93 -19.86 9.95
CA ALA A 166 0.44 -20.37 9.91
C ALA A 166 0.55 -21.79 10.46
N ALA A 167 -0.19 -22.12 11.55
CA ALA A 167 -0.27 -23.48 12.09
C ALA A 167 -0.94 -24.45 11.11
N ALA A 168 -1.87 -23.97 10.27
CA ALA A 168 -2.48 -24.73 9.18
C ALA A 168 -1.59 -24.83 7.93
N GLY A 169 -0.35 -24.35 7.99
CA GLY A 169 0.62 -24.44 6.87
C GLY A 169 0.61 -23.25 5.90
N PHE A 170 -0.23 -22.23 6.14
CA PHE A 170 -0.23 -21.04 5.28
C PHE A 170 1.07 -20.22 5.45
N ARG A 171 1.60 -19.78 4.31
CA ARG A 171 2.70 -18.81 4.23
C ARG A 171 2.41 -17.86 3.06
N PRO A 172 2.72 -16.56 3.17
CA PRO A 172 2.74 -15.68 2.00
C PRO A 172 3.66 -16.26 0.93
N PRO A 173 3.25 -16.24 -0.34
CA PRO A 173 4.03 -16.86 -1.42
C PRO A 173 5.30 -16.08 -1.79
N LEU A 174 5.41 -14.82 -1.37
CA LEU A 174 6.53 -13.92 -1.66
C LEU A 174 7.12 -13.39 -0.35
N ASP A 175 8.34 -12.87 -0.44
CA ASP A 175 8.96 -12.11 0.64
C ASP A 175 9.08 -10.61 0.31
N ALA A 176 9.67 -9.84 1.23
CA ALA A 176 9.84 -8.40 1.06
C ALA A 176 10.81 -8.05 -0.10
N VAL A 177 11.78 -8.91 -0.41
CA VAL A 177 12.72 -8.71 -1.51
C VAL A 177 12.01 -8.90 -2.84
N ASP A 178 11.17 -9.93 -2.95
CA ASP A 178 10.33 -10.16 -4.12
C ASP A 178 9.38 -9.00 -4.39
N ALA A 179 8.75 -8.48 -3.34
CA ALA A 179 7.86 -7.32 -3.44
C ALA A 179 8.61 -6.05 -3.88
N ALA A 180 9.77 -5.79 -3.27
CA ALA A 180 10.62 -4.65 -3.62
C ALA A 180 11.12 -4.73 -5.07
N ALA A 181 11.51 -5.93 -5.54
CA ALA A 181 11.94 -6.15 -6.90
C ALA A 181 10.85 -5.80 -7.92
N ARG A 182 9.59 -6.17 -7.64
CA ARG A 182 8.44 -5.80 -8.49
C ARG A 182 8.20 -4.29 -8.54
N VAL A 183 8.32 -3.61 -7.40
CA VAL A 183 8.16 -2.14 -7.33
C VAL A 183 9.29 -1.44 -8.08
N TYR A 184 10.49 -2.01 -8.10
CA TYR A 184 11.66 -1.44 -8.76
C TYR A 184 11.72 -1.73 -10.27
N ASP A 185 11.07 -2.79 -10.74
CA ASP A 185 11.08 -3.24 -12.14
C ASP A 185 10.78 -2.14 -13.18
N PRO A 186 9.73 -1.29 -13.02
CA PRO A 186 9.46 -0.22 -14.01
C PRO A 186 10.62 0.76 -14.17
N ILE A 187 11.42 0.98 -13.13
CA ILE A 187 12.61 1.83 -13.21
C ILE A 187 13.69 1.13 -14.03
N VAL A 188 13.97 -0.14 -13.74
CA VAL A 188 14.97 -0.94 -14.47
C VAL A 188 14.63 -1.01 -15.95
N ARG A 189 13.37 -1.31 -16.29
CA ARG A 189 12.89 -1.34 -17.68
C ARG A 189 13.01 0.01 -18.35
N GLY A 190 12.66 1.06 -17.62
CA GLY A 190 12.77 2.42 -18.13
C GLY A 190 14.18 2.83 -18.45
N GLU A 191 15.15 2.50 -17.59
CA GLU A 191 16.58 2.75 -17.85
C GLU A 191 17.11 1.88 -19.00
N ALA A 192 16.55 0.71 -19.23
CA ALA A 192 16.84 -0.13 -20.39
C ALA A 192 16.22 0.41 -21.71
N GLY A 193 15.40 1.47 -21.66
CA GLY A 193 14.84 2.12 -22.85
C GLY A 193 13.35 1.86 -23.11
N ASP A 194 12.68 1.09 -22.26
CA ASP A 194 11.26 0.76 -22.37
C ASP A 194 10.50 1.16 -21.07
N PRO A 195 10.32 2.47 -20.80
CA PRO A 195 9.66 2.92 -19.59
C PRO A 195 8.14 2.63 -19.63
N PRO A 196 7.62 1.73 -18.80
CA PRO A 196 6.19 1.54 -18.68
C PRO A 196 5.53 2.75 -17.99
N TYR A 197 4.37 3.17 -18.47
CA TYR A 197 3.57 4.22 -17.84
C TYR A 197 2.07 4.05 -18.15
N GLY A 198 1.22 4.60 -17.29
CA GLY A 198 -0.23 4.54 -17.47
C GLY A 198 -0.80 3.12 -17.43
N CYS A 199 -0.12 2.20 -16.77
CA CYS A 199 -0.53 0.82 -16.66
C CYS A 199 -0.36 0.30 -15.23
N LEU A 200 -1.06 -0.79 -14.92
CA LEU A 200 -0.83 -1.60 -13.74
C LEU A 200 0.15 -2.71 -14.10
N LEU A 201 1.21 -2.85 -13.33
CA LEU A 201 2.15 -3.98 -13.45
C LEU A 201 1.88 -4.98 -12.32
N LYS A 202 1.81 -6.25 -12.69
CA LYS A 202 1.72 -7.39 -11.78
C LYS A 202 2.63 -8.50 -12.30
N ASP A 203 3.42 -9.09 -11.42
CA ASP A 203 4.35 -10.16 -11.78
C ASP A 203 5.18 -9.82 -13.03
N TYR A 204 5.72 -8.60 -13.06
CA TYR A 204 6.56 -8.07 -14.16
C TYR A 204 5.84 -7.91 -15.51
N ARG A 205 4.50 -7.89 -15.54
CA ARG A 205 3.70 -7.78 -16.77
C ARG A 205 2.59 -6.75 -16.60
N VAL A 206 2.16 -6.19 -17.73
CA VAL A 206 0.96 -5.35 -17.73
C VAL A 206 -0.25 -6.22 -17.40
N ALA A 207 -1.02 -5.78 -16.42
CA ALA A 207 -2.23 -6.44 -15.95
C ALA A 207 -3.45 -5.55 -16.21
N PRO A 208 -4.66 -6.12 -16.29
CA PRO A 208 -5.90 -5.35 -16.28
C PRO A 208 -6.06 -4.54 -14.99
N TRP A 209 -6.76 -3.43 -15.12
CA TRP A 209 -7.11 -2.57 -13.98
C TRP A 209 -8.12 -3.24 -13.04
#